data_2fe2f59695ed738251c356b11431d46a
#
_entry.id   2fe2f59695ed738251c356b11431d46a
#
_cell.length_a   1.000
_cell.length_b   1.000
_cell.length_c   1.000
_cell.angle_alpha   90.00
_cell.angle_beta   90.00
_cell.angle_gamma   90.00
#
_symmetry.space_group_name_H-M   'P 1'
#
loop_
_entity.id
_entity.type
_entity.pdbx_description
1 polymer ?
#
loop_
_entity_poly.entity_id
_entity_poly.type
_entity_poly.pdbx_seq_one_letter_code
_entity_poly.pdbx_strand_id
1 'polypeptide(L)'
;AGFYTIEDTQGTVLDEFGNTLNPGDEGYATAAVRGRVFELDRNSTDALQFTGGELLAPFIIANGTAEDFLNQNPNNQEGGDPLAYFSFLGANPDGVEHIRLLENNTFGFEDLFGGGDNDFDDLLFQVDFEVV
;
A
#
# COMPACT_ATOMS: atom_id res chain seq x y z
N ALA A 1 5.23 5.54 1.01
CA ALA A 1 5.08 4.09 0.87
C ALA A 1 5.14 3.41 2.22
N GLY A 2 4.60 2.23 2.31
CA GLY A 2 4.65 1.45 3.54
C GLY A 2 4.11 0.05 3.33
N PHE A 3 3.89 -0.65 4.45
CA PHE A 3 3.30 -1.98 4.45
C PHE A 3 2.11 -2.03 5.39
N TYR A 4 1.11 -2.84 5.03
CA TYR A 4 -0.08 -3.05 5.85
C TYR A 4 -0.31 -4.55 6.05
N THR A 5 -1.02 -4.90 7.12
CA THR A 5 -1.32 -6.28 7.46
C THR A 5 -2.44 -6.82 6.57
N ILE A 6 -2.22 -8.02 6.02
CA ILE A 6 -3.26 -8.78 5.30
C ILE A 6 -3.51 -10.10 6.00
N GLU A 7 -4.71 -10.63 5.87
CA GLU A 7 -5.12 -11.88 6.53
C GLU A 7 -4.77 -13.12 5.71
N ASP A 8 -4.67 -12.97 4.39
CA ASP A 8 -4.36 -14.06 3.46
C ASP A 8 -3.63 -13.54 2.22
N THR A 9 -3.22 -14.45 1.34
CA THR A 9 -2.49 -14.12 0.12
C THR A 9 -3.35 -13.42 -0.95
N GLN A 10 -4.66 -13.32 -0.73
CA GLN A 10 -5.58 -12.62 -1.63
C GLN A 10 -5.75 -11.15 -1.23
N GLY A 11 -5.13 -10.73 -0.14
CA GLY A 11 -5.14 -9.35 0.29
C GLY A 11 -6.30 -8.96 1.20
N THR A 12 -7.02 -9.93 1.76
CA THR A 12 -8.11 -9.67 2.69
C THR A 12 -7.61 -8.89 3.89
N VAL A 13 -8.36 -7.86 4.29
CA VAL A 13 -8.08 -7.07 5.50
C VAL A 13 -9.29 -7.09 6.43
N LEU A 14 -9.09 -6.69 7.69
CA LEU A 14 -10.16 -6.52 8.66
C LEU A 14 -10.45 -5.04 8.85
N ASP A 15 -11.75 -4.69 8.94
CA ASP A 15 -12.14 -3.34 9.30
C ASP A 15 -12.09 -3.15 10.84
N GLU A 16 -12.45 -1.97 11.33
CA GLU A 16 -12.42 -1.66 12.77
C GLU A 16 -13.41 -2.47 13.59
N PHE A 17 -14.40 -3.10 12.93
CA PHE A 17 -15.40 -3.95 13.58
C PHE A 17 -15.09 -5.44 13.46
N GLY A 18 -13.95 -5.81 12.85
CA GLY A 18 -13.55 -7.21 12.65
C GLY A 18 -14.18 -7.87 11.43
N ASN A 19 -14.83 -7.12 10.55
CA ASN A 19 -15.37 -7.64 9.30
C ASN A 19 -14.27 -7.77 8.25
N THR A 20 -14.34 -8.85 7.45
CA THR A 20 -13.38 -9.06 6.37
C THR A 20 -13.76 -8.26 5.14
N LEU A 21 -12.76 -7.61 4.52
CA LEU A 21 -12.91 -6.87 3.27
C LEU A 21 -11.91 -7.40 2.25
N ASN A 22 -12.38 -7.62 1.04
CA ASN A 22 -11.54 -8.03 -0.09
C ASN A 22 -11.14 -6.80 -0.93
N PRO A 23 -10.01 -6.88 -1.66
CA PRO A 23 -9.64 -5.80 -2.58
C PRO A 23 -10.81 -5.44 -3.51
N GLY A 24 -11.17 -4.16 -3.54
CA GLY A 24 -12.31 -3.65 -4.31
C GLY A 24 -13.58 -3.46 -3.50
N ASP A 25 -13.65 -3.98 -2.28
CA ASP A 25 -14.81 -3.75 -1.41
C ASP A 25 -14.80 -2.32 -0.88
N GLU A 26 -15.99 -1.77 -0.65
CA GLU A 26 -16.13 -0.47 0.00
C GLU A 26 -15.44 -0.50 1.37
N GLY A 27 -14.63 0.52 1.66
CA GLY A 27 -13.90 0.62 2.92
C GLY A 27 -12.56 -0.11 2.94
N TYR A 28 -12.20 -0.85 1.88
CA TYR A 28 -10.93 -1.58 1.84
C TYR A 28 -9.73 -0.66 2.03
N ALA A 29 -9.66 0.42 1.28
CA ALA A 29 -8.52 1.34 1.32
C ALA A 29 -8.34 1.95 2.71
N THR A 30 -9.42 2.37 3.35
CA THR A 30 -9.39 2.89 4.72
C THR A 30 -8.89 1.83 5.70
N ALA A 31 -9.41 0.61 5.63
CA ALA A 31 -9.01 -0.48 6.51
C ALA A 31 -7.53 -0.84 6.31
N ALA A 32 -7.08 -0.92 5.06
CA ALA A 32 -5.69 -1.23 4.72
C ALA A 32 -4.74 -0.15 5.29
N VAL A 33 -5.02 1.12 5.03
CA VAL A 33 -4.15 2.22 5.47
C VAL A 33 -4.16 2.37 6.99
N ARG A 34 -5.30 2.15 7.66
CA ARG A 34 -5.36 2.11 9.12
C ARG A 34 -4.56 0.95 9.71
N GLY A 35 -4.51 -0.17 8.99
CA GLY A 35 -3.74 -1.35 9.40
C GLY A 35 -2.28 -1.30 9.04
N ARG A 36 -1.76 -0.16 8.62
CA ARG A 36 -0.34 -0.03 8.28
C ARG A 36 0.54 -0.26 9.49
N VAL A 37 1.64 -0.94 9.25
CA VAL A 37 2.61 -1.22 10.31
C VAL A 37 3.78 -0.23 10.29
N PHE A 38 4.06 0.37 9.15
CA PHE A 38 4.97 1.51 9.05
C PHE A 38 4.77 2.25 7.72
N GLU A 39 5.29 3.47 7.69
CA GLU A 39 5.26 4.34 6.52
C GLU A 39 6.63 4.99 6.35
N LEU A 40 7.13 5.01 5.13
CA LEU A 40 8.40 5.63 4.78
C LEU A 40 8.20 6.59 3.62
N ASP A 41 8.96 7.68 3.62
CA ASP A 41 9.08 8.55 2.47
C ASP A 41 10.39 8.28 1.71
N ARG A 42 10.64 9.06 0.66
CA ARG A 42 11.79 8.88 -0.24
C ARG A 42 13.14 8.97 0.46
N ASN A 43 13.21 9.69 1.56
CA ASN A 43 14.45 10.00 2.27
C ASN A 43 14.61 9.27 3.60
N SER A 44 13.64 8.41 3.96
CA SER A 44 13.67 7.74 5.25
C SER A 44 14.21 6.32 5.17
N THR A 45 14.80 5.88 6.26
CA THR A 45 15.12 4.47 6.52
C THR A 45 14.57 4.11 7.88
N ASP A 46 14.10 2.88 8.03
CA ASP A 46 13.55 2.41 9.29
C ASP A 46 13.83 0.93 9.46
N ALA A 47 13.79 0.46 10.70
CA ALA A 47 13.91 -0.96 11.03
C ALA A 47 12.71 -1.34 11.88
N LEU A 48 12.07 -2.44 11.50
CA LEU A 48 10.87 -2.92 12.17
C LEU A 48 11.01 -4.42 12.42
N GLN A 49 10.52 -4.86 13.59
CA GLN A 49 10.51 -6.29 13.93
C GLN A 49 9.10 -6.83 13.75
N PHE A 50 9.02 -8.00 13.11
CA PHE A 50 7.75 -8.71 12.89
C PHE A 50 7.81 -10.08 13.52
N THR A 51 6.65 -10.58 13.93
CA THR A 51 6.49 -11.99 14.30
C THR A 51 6.45 -12.84 13.04
N GLY A 52 7.17 -13.96 13.04
CA GLY A 52 7.13 -14.90 11.91
C GLY A 52 5.70 -15.37 11.63
N GLY A 53 5.35 -15.46 10.35
CA GLY A 53 4.02 -15.86 9.91
C GLY A 53 3.06 -14.71 9.63
N GLU A 54 3.40 -13.47 9.99
CA GLU A 54 2.60 -12.31 9.61
C GLU A 54 2.69 -12.07 8.10
N LEU A 55 1.56 -11.72 7.49
CA LEU A 55 1.48 -11.37 6.09
C LEU A 55 1.34 -9.87 5.93
N LEU A 56 2.18 -9.29 5.07
CA LEU A 56 2.21 -7.86 4.81
C LEU A 56 2.13 -7.61 3.31
N ALA A 57 1.51 -6.51 2.94
CA ALA A 57 1.47 -6.06 1.55
C ALA A 57 1.90 -4.60 1.46
N PRO A 58 2.55 -4.21 0.36
CA PRO A 58 2.98 -2.82 0.17
C PRO A 58 1.84 -1.91 -0.28
N PHE A 59 1.96 -0.63 0.04
CA PHE A 59 1.08 0.42 -0.47
C PHE A 59 1.87 1.70 -0.71
N ILE A 60 1.31 2.59 -1.53
CA ILE A 60 1.82 3.94 -1.73
C ILE A 60 0.67 4.93 -1.68
N ILE A 61 0.94 6.11 -1.11
CA ILE A 61 0.02 7.25 -1.14
C ILE A 61 0.59 8.29 -2.09
N ALA A 62 -0.15 8.61 -3.13
CA ALA A 62 0.22 9.63 -4.10
C ALA A 62 -0.32 10.99 -3.66
N ASN A 63 0.53 12.02 -3.67
CA ASN A 63 0.20 13.41 -3.35
C ASN A 63 -0.19 13.65 -1.90
N GLY A 64 0.38 12.89 -0.96
CA GLY A 64 0.15 13.11 0.46
C GLY A 64 0.67 11.98 1.33
N THR A 65 0.35 12.07 2.60
CA THR A 65 0.66 11.04 3.60
C THR A 65 -0.54 10.12 3.82
N ALA A 66 -0.31 9.02 4.53
CA ALA A 66 -1.41 8.13 4.94
C ALA A 66 -2.46 8.89 5.77
N GLU A 67 -2.03 9.80 6.64
CA GLU A 67 -2.95 10.62 7.44
C GLU A 67 -3.77 11.56 6.56
N ASP A 68 -3.13 12.21 5.57
CA ASP A 68 -3.84 13.06 4.61
C ASP A 68 -4.90 12.26 3.86
N PHE A 69 -4.55 11.06 3.42
CA PHE A 69 -5.48 10.17 2.73
C PHE A 69 -6.70 9.85 3.60
N LEU A 70 -6.48 9.46 4.85
CA LEU A 70 -7.57 9.12 5.76
C LEU A 70 -8.48 10.31 6.06
N ASN A 71 -7.94 11.53 6.05
CA ASN A 71 -8.69 12.75 6.33
C ASN A 71 -9.40 13.32 5.10
N GLN A 72 -8.82 13.17 3.91
CA GLN A 72 -9.27 13.90 2.71
C GLN A 72 -9.92 13.01 1.65
N ASN A 73 -9.49 11.74 1.53
CA ASN A 73 -10.03 10.83 0.51
C ASN A 73 -10.11 9.38 1.01
N PRO A 74 -10.73 9.11 2.17
CA PRO A 74 -10.70 7.78 2.78
C PRO A 74 -11.38 6.68 1.94
N ASN A 75 -12.25 7.06 1.01
CA ASN A 75 -12.92 6.11 0.12
C ASN A 75 -12.11 5.83 -1.16
N ASN A 76 -10.92 6.43 -1.29
CA ASN A 76 -10.01 6.25 -2.42
C ASN A 76 -10.71 6.46 -3.77
N GLN A 77 -11.47 7.53 -3.86
CA GLN A 77 -12.27 7.84 -5.06
C GLN A 77 -11.43 8.51 -6.12
N GLU A 78 -11.63 8.08 -7.37
CA GLU A 78 -11.07 8.73 -8.55
C GLU A 78 -11.46 10.22 -8.56
N GLY A 79 -10.47 11.07 -8.87
CA GLY A 79 -10.65 12.52 -8.86
C GLY A 79 -10.43 13.17 -7.51
N GLY A 80 -10.31 12.40 -6.43
CA GLY A 80 -9.91 12.89 -5.12
C GLY A 80 -8.40 12.82 -4.93
N ASP A 81 -7.90 13.49 -3.93
CA ASP A 81 -6.50 13.46 -3.50
C ASP A 81 -6.44 13.39 -1.97
N PRO A 82 -5.42 12.73 -1.41
CA PRO A 82 -4.48 11.81 -2.06
C PRO A 82 -5.15 10.50 -2.52
N LEU A 83 -4.48 9.76 -3.40
CA LEU A 83 -4.92 8.42 -3.80
C LEU A 83 -3.99 7.36 -3.21
N ALA A 84 -4.54 6.24 -2.80
CA ALA A 84 -3.80 5.07 -2.33
C ALA A 84 -3.77 4.00 -3.41
N TYR A 85 -2.60 3.41 -3.63
CA TYR A 85 -2.43 2.29 -4.55
C TYR A 85 -1.84 1.09 -3.82
N PHE A 86 -2.32 -0.09 -4.18
CA PHE A 86 -2.00 -1.36 -3.53
C PHE A 86 -1.49 -2.35 -4.58
N SER A 87 -0.85 -3.43 -4.11
CA SER A 87 -0.41 -4.50 -4.99
C SER A 87 -1.56 -5.35 -5.55
N PHE A 88 -2.75 -5.26 -4.96
CA PHE A 88 -3.95 -5.96 -5.44
C PHE A 88 -4.73 -5.05 -6.37
N LEU A 89 -4.77 -5.39 -7.65
CA LEU A 89 -5.32 -4.49 -8.68
C LEU A 89 -6.76 -4.06 -8.43
N GLY A 90 -7.58 -4.96 -7.86
CA GLY A 90 -8.98 -4.65 -7.56
C GLY A 90 -9.16 -3.56 -6.51
N ALA A 91 -8.14 -3.26 -5.72
CA ALA A 91 -8.18 -2.20 -4.72
C ALA A 91 -7.75 -0.83 -5.28
N ASN A 92 -7.19 -0.78 -6.48
CA ASN A 92 -6.74 0.46 -7.10
C ASN A 92 -7.89 1.17 -7.81
N PRO A 93 -8.02 2.50 -7.66
CA PRO A 93 -9.13 3.22 -8.26
C PRO A 93 -9.15 3.19 -9.79
N ASP A 94 -7.98 2.98 -10.41
CA ASP A 94 -7.84 2.85 -11.87
C ASP A 94 -7.71 1.39 -12.34
N GLY A 95 -7.63 0.43 -11.41
CA GLY A 95 -7.54 -0.99 -11.74
C GLY A 95 -6.23 -1.42 -12.41
N VAL A 96 -5.19 -0.59 -12.38
CA VAL A 96 -3.91 -0.91 -13.02
C VAL A 96 -2.80 -1.10 -11.98
N GLU A 97 -1.67 -1.67 -12.42
CA GLU A 97 -0.52 -1.96 -11.57
C GLU A 97 0.24 -0.67 -11.22
N HIS A 98 0.50 -0.48 -9.93
CA HIS A 98 1.28 0.64 -9.42
C HIS A 98 2.48 0.19 -8.60
N ILE A 99 2.55 -1.09 -8.24
CA ILE A 99 3.60 -1.64 -7.39
C ILE A 99 4.13 -2.90 -8.03
N ARG A 100 5.46 -2.98 -8.18
CA ARG A 100 6.12 -4.14 -8.78
C ARG A 100 7.34 -4.51 -7.95
N LEU A 101 7.52 -5.80 -7.70
CA LEU A 101 8.76 -6.31 -7.11
C LEU A 101 9.82 -6.43 -8.21
N LEU A 102 10.89 -5.68 -8.05
CA LEU A 102 12.05 -5.67 -8.92
C LEU A 102 13.13 -6.59 -8.37
N GLU A 103 14.33 -6.54 -8.94
CA GLU A 103 15.47 -7.31 -8.44
C GLU A 103 15.93 -6.82 -7.07
N ASN A 104 16.64 -7.69 -6.32
CA ASN A 104 17.27 -7.36 -5.03
C ASN A 104 16.27 -6.88 -3.97
N ASN A 105 15.09 -7.51 -3.89
CA ASN A 105 14.06 -7.18 -2.91
C ASN A 105 13.66 -5.70 -2.94
N THR A 106 13.65 -5.10 -4.12
CA THR A 106 13.29 -3.70 -4.34
C THR A 106 11.89 -3.62 -4.91
N PHE A 107 11.02 -2.85 -4.26
CA PHE A 107 9.70 -2.52 -4.78
C PHE A 107 9.80 -1.23 -5.59
N GLY A 108 9.24 -1.24 -6.79
CA GLY A 108 9.09 -0.05 -7.62
C GLY A 108 7.65 0.41 -7.65
N PHE A 109 7.45 1.72 -7.67
CA PHE A 109 6.13 2.33 -7.56
C PHE A 109 5.89 3.32 -8.68
N GLU A 110 4.64 3.32 -9.20
CA GLU A 110 4.10 4.34 -10.09
C GLU A 110 3.03 5.12 -9.34
N ASP A 111 3.21 6.41 -9.19
CA ASP A 111 2.30 7.25 -8.39
C ASP A 111 1.28 8.03 -9.20
N LEU A 112 1.24 7.84 -10.53
CA LEU A 112 0.31 8.53 -11.41
C LEU A 112 -0.92 7.66 -11.73
N PHE A 113 -2.09 8.26 -11.66
CA PHE A 113 -3.34 7.60 -12.07
C PHE A 113 -3.20 7.11 -13.52
N GLY A 114 -3.63 5.87 -13.78
CA GLY A 114 -3.49 5.23 -15.07
C GLY A 114 -2.14 4.56 -15.33
N GLY A 115 -1.20 4.62 -14.35
CA GLY A 115 0.10 3.96 -14.44
C GLY A 115 1.24 4.77 -15.02
N GLY A 116 0.99 6.00 -15.47
CA GLY A 116 2.05 6.87 -16.01
C GLY A 116 2.82 6.22 -17.16
N ASP A 117 4.16 6.28 -17.10
CA ASP A 117 5.04 5.68 -18.11
C ASP A 117 5.35 4.19 -17.84
N ASN A 118 4.86 3.64 -16.74
CA ASN A 118 5.02 2.23 -16.36
C ASN A 118 6.48 1.78 -16.19
N ASP A 119 7.38 2.68 -15.82
CA ASP A 119 8.77 2.31 -15.54
C ASP A 119 9.00 1.90 -14.08
N PHE A 120 8.05 2.17 -13.20
CA PHE A 120 8.06 1.78 -11.78
C PHE A 120 9.28 2.33 -11.03
N ASP A 121 9.68 3.55 -11.34
CA ASP A 121 10.82 4.22 -10.72
C ASP A 121 10.49 5.56 -10.05
N ASP A 122 9.20 5.90 -9.92
CA ASP A 122 8.76 7.11 -9.22
C ASP A 122 9.19 7.09 -7.75
N LEU A 123 9.18 5.89 -7.14
CA LEU A 123 9.75 5.62 -5.84
C LEU A 123 10.31 4.21 -5.84
N LEU A 124 11.52 4.04 -5.32
CA LEU A 124 12.14 2.73 -5.13
C LEU A 124 12.32 2.48 -3.63
N PHE A 125 12.02 1.25 -3.22
CA PHE A 125 12.02 0.86 -1.81
C PHE A 125 12.67 -0.52 -1.67
N GLN A 126 13.83 -0.59 -1.02
CA GLN A 126 14.54 -1.86 -0.81
C GLN A 126 14.27 -2.38 0.60
N VAL A 127 14.00 -3.68 0.70
CA VAL A 127 13.72 -4.37 1.96
C VAL A 127 14.79 -5.40 2.22
N ASP A 128 15.44 -5.29 3.38
CA ASP A 128 16.41 -6.27 3.86
C ASP A 128 15.83 -6.98 5.08
N PHE A 129 15.87 -8.31 5.06
CA PHE A 129 15.35 -9.14 6.14
C PHE A 129 16.50 -9.72 6.95
N GLU A 130 16.42 -9.58 8.27
CA GLU A 130 17.34 -10.20 9.21
C GLU A 130 16.55 -11.05 10.20
N VAL A 131 17.07 -12.25 10.50
CA VAL A 131 16.51 -13.11 11.53
C VAL A 131 17.29 -12.83 12.82
N VAL A 132 16.57 -12.39 13.83
CA VAL A 132 17.14 -12.04 15.12
C VAL A 132 16.70 -13.02 16.22
#